data_a59794a5008094b9db873be0547c09ae
#
_entry.id   a59794a5008094b9db873be0547c09ae
#
_cell.length_a   1.000
_cell.length_b   1.000
_cell.length_c   1.000
_cell.angle_alpha   90.00
_cell.angle_beta   90.00
_cell.angle_gamma   90.00
#
_symmetry.space_group_name_H-M   'P 1'
#
loop_
_entity.id
_entity.type
_entity.pdbx_description
1 polymer ?
#
loop_
_entity_poly.entity_id
_entity_poly.type
_entity_poly.pdbx_seq_one_letter_code
_entity_poly.pdbx_strand_id
1 'polypeptide(L)'
;MLFRSSAKFFNPVLPEVQEYLCSMLRDLAAYDGLAGIFLDRGRFDGFTSDFSNYTRKEFEKYIGQSVAGFPADILPAGHTSGIPSPVPVHMKQWLEFRAKVIHDFMEKARAAVKSVNPSVKFGVYVGGWYASYYDVGVNWASPNYDTSSKFSWATKKYMNYGYADLMDQMLIGAYASPTRVYGTTEWTMQGFCLLAKERTMGACPMVAGGPDVGNWDADDKVPQEEENRAITASVAACINACDGYFLFDMIHLKKADQWSYVKTGIDGVIKKD
;
A
#
# COMPACT_ATOMS: atom_id res chain seq x y z
N MET A 1 -12.49 14.62 -21.73
CA MET A 1 -11.03 14.41 -21.70
C MET A 1 -10.80 13.05 -21.03
N LEU A 2 -10.32 12.06 -21.78
CA LEU A 2 -10.00 10.74 -21.21
C LEU A 2 -8.73 10.90 -20.39
N PHE A 3 -8.81 10.60 -19.10
CA PHE A 3 -7.63 10.49 -18.24
C PHE A 3 -6.78 9.32 -18.76
N ARG A 4 -5.63 9.60 -19.34
CA ARG A 4 -4.66 8.60 -19.76
C ARG A 4 -3.52 8.60 -18.76
N SER A 5 -3.33 7.49 -18.03
CA SER A 5 -2.13 7.23 -17.27
C SER A 5 -0.96 6.97 -18.23
N SER A 6 0.23 7.44 -17.88
CA SER A 6 1.46 7.08 -18.56
C SER A 6 1.92 5.66 -18.23
N ALA A 7 1.53 5.12 -17.08
CA ALA A 7 1.79 3.75 -16.68
C ALA A 7 0.77 2.79 -17.29
N LYS A 8 1.22 1.58 -17.61
CA LYS A 8 0.35 0.52 -18.14
C LYS A 8 -0.03 -0.41 -17.00
N PHE A 9 -1.13 -0.08 -16.34
CA PHE A 9 -1.75 -0.95 -15.34
C PHE A 9 -2.88 -1.75 -15.98
N PHE A 10 -3.02 -2.99 -15.54
CA PHE A 10 -4.22 -3.75 -15.81
C PHE A 10 -5.41 -3.16 -15.05
N ASN A 11 -6.61 -3.21 -15.66
CA ASN A 11 -7.82 -2.80 -14.95
C ASN A 11 -8.25 -3.88 -13.95
N PRO A 12 -8.16 -3.66 -12.64
CA PRO A 12 -8.48 -4.68 -11.64
C PRO A 12 -9.98 -4.94 -11.51
N VAL A 13 -10.84 -4.16 -12.14
CA VAL A 13 -12.29 -4.38 -12.16
C VAL A 13 -12.67 -5.54 -13.09
N LEU A 14 -11.82 -5.83 -14.09
CA LEU A 14 -12.09 -6.86 -15.10
C LEU A 14 -11.84 -8.27 -14.52
N PRO A 15 -12.85 -9.18 -14.52
CA PRO A 15 -12.70 -10.54 -14.00
C PRO A 15 -11.59 -11.34 -14.70
N GLU A 16 -11.44 -11.18 -16.02
CA GLU A 16 -10.39 -11.84 -16.81
C GLU A 16 -8.99 -11.39 -16.42
N VAL A 17 -8.81 -10.14 -16.02
CA VAL A 17 -7.54 -9.63 -15.49
C VAL A 17 -7.23 -10.25 -14.13
N GLN A 18 -8.22 -10.31 -13.24
CA GLN A 18 -8.06 -10.94 -11.94
C GLN A 18 -7.70 -12.42 -12.07
N GLU A 19 -8.38 -13.16 -12.97
CA GLU A 19 -8.11 -14.59 -13.19
C GLU A 19 -6.72 -14.80 -13.80
N TYR A 20 -6.30 -13.98 -14.77
CA TYR A 20 -4.97 -14.04 -15.33
C TYR A 20 -3.88 -13.84 -14.24
N LEU A 21 -4.02 -12.85 -13.38
CA LEU A 21 -3.10 -12.62 -12.28
C LEU A 21 -3.12 -13.76 -11.24
N CYS A 22 -4.31 -14.30 -10.93
CA CYS A 22 -4.43 -15.47 -10.06
C CYS A 22 -3.79 -16.72 -10.66
N SER A 23 -3.83 -16.92 -12.00
CA SER A 23 -3.13 -18.04 -12.63
C SER A 23 -1.63 -17.94 -12.46
N MET A 24 -1.03 -16.74 -12.64
CA MET A 24 0.39 -16.50 -12.38
C MET A 24 0.76 -16.78 -10.93
N LEU A 25 -0.10 -16.40 -9.97
CA LEU A 25 0.14 -16.65 -8.56
C LEU A 25 0.10 -18.15 -8.21
N ARG A 26 -0.78 -18.92 -8.86
CA ARG A 26 -0.81 -20.39 -8.73
C ARG A 26 0.49 -21.02 -9.27
N ASP A 27 0.95 -20.57 -10.44
CA ASP A 27 2.22 -21.04 -11.02
C ASP A 27 3.41 -20.75 -10.09
N LEU A 28 3.47 -19.54 -9.52
CA LEU A 28 4.51 -19.18 -8.55
C LEU A 28 4.43 -20.01 -7.28
N ALA A 29 3.23 -20.25 -6.75
CA ALA A 29 3.02 -21.00 -5.52
C ALA A 29 3.42 -22.49 -5.64
N ALA A 30 3.53 -22.99 -6.87
CA ALA A 30 3.96 -24.37 -7.16
C ALA A 30 5.47 -24.59 -7.09
N TYR A 31 6.29 -23.52 -6.97
CA TYR A 31 7.74 -23.67 -6.86
C TYR A 31 8.16 -24.26 -5.51
N ASP A 32 8.98 -25.32 -5.56
CA ASP A 32 9.54 -25.94 -4.39
C ASP A 32 10.41 -24.95 -3.59
N GLY A 33 10.25 -24.95 -2.27
CA GLY A 33 11.06 -24.11 -1.37
C GLY A 33 10.64 -22.64 -1.33
N LEU A 34 9.58 -22.24 -2.05
CA LEU A 34 9.08 -20.88 -1.96
C LEU A 34 8.45 -20.61 -0.60
N ALA A 35 8.99 -19.64 0.14
CA ALA A 35 8.51 -19.29 1.48
C ALA A 35 7.31 -18.33 1.45
N GLY A 36 7.24 -17.42 0.48
CA GLY A 36 6.18 -16.44 0.38
C GLY A 36 6.15 -15.66 -0.92
N ILE A 37 5.02 -15.02 -1.17
CA ILE A 37 4.79 -14.14 -2.31
C ILE A 37 4.33 -12.79 -1.75
N PHE A 38 5.00 -11.71 -2.18
CA PHE A 38 4.57 -10.35 -1.91
C PHE A 38 4.05 -9.68 -3.18
N LEU A 39 2.84 -9.13 -3.11
CA LEU A 39 2.33 -8.29 -4.19
C LEU A 39 2.82 -6.85 -4.00
N ASP A 40 3.54 -6.34 -5.00
CA ASP A 40 3.80 -4.92 -5.13
C ASP A 40 2.80 -4.32 -6.12
N ARG A 41 2.38 -3.07 -5.87
CA ARG A 41 1.44 -2.34 -6.72
C ARG A 41 0.12 -3.08 -6.99
N GLY A 42 -0.37 -3.89 -6.05
CA GLY A 42 -1.72 -4.46 -6.08
C GLY A 42 -2.78 -3.37 -5.88
N ARG A 43 -2.91 -2.45 -6.85
CA ARG A 43 -3.65 -1.21 -6.74
C ARG A 43 -4.02 -0.63 -8.11
N PHE A 44 -4.89 0.39 -8.13
CA PHE A 44 -5.04 1.24 -9.31
C PHE A 44 -3.77 2.07 -9.54
N ASP A 45 -3.60 2.57 -10.78
CA ASP A 45 -2.45 3.42 -11.13
C ASP A 45 -2.41 4.72 -10.32
N GLY A 46 -3.55 5.39 -10.21
CA GLY A 46 -3.65 6.65 -9.48
C GLY A 46 -5.09 7.10 -9.31
N PHE A 47 -5.25 8.33 -8.84
CA PHE A 47 -6.54 8.93 -8.52
C PHE A 47 -7.45 9.07 -9.76
N THR A 48 -6.85 9.31 -10.92
CA THR A 48 -7.55 9.51 -12.21
C THR A 48 -7.82 8.22 -12.98
N SER A 49 -7.57 7.06 -12.41
CA SER A 49 -7.85 5.74 -12.99
C SER A 49 -8.81 4.92 -12.10
N ASP A 50 -9.68 4.07 -12.65
CA ASP A 50 -10.03 3.92 -14.05
C ASP A 50 -11.47 4.43 -14.27
N PHE A 51 -11.67 5.26 -15.29
CA PHE A 51 -12.99 5.82 -15.64
C PHE A 51 -13.51 5.23 -16.97
N SER A 52 -13.21 3.95 -17.25
CA SER A 52 -13.76 3.24 -18.41
C SER A 52 -15.27 3.01 -18.28
N ASN A 53 -15.92 2.77 -19.41
CA ASN A 53 -17.35 2.43 -19.43
C ASN A 53 -17.66 1.15 -18.66
N TYR A 54 -16.72 0.17 -18.62
CA TYR A 54 -16.90 -1.04 -17.86
C TYR A 54 -16.91 -0.74 -16.36
N THR A 55 -15.89 -0.04 -15.87
CA THR A 55 -15.77 0.34 -14.46
C THR A 55 -16.93 1.23 -14.01
N ARG A 56 -17.41 2.15 -14.89
CA ARG A 56 -18.64 2.91 -14.65
C ARG A 56 -19.84 2.00 -14.38
N LYS A 57 -20.09 1.01 -15.24
CA LYS A 57 -21.22 0.10 -15.08
C LYS A 57 -21.15 -0.73 -13.79
N GLU A 58 -19.97 -1.22 -13.44
CA GLU A 58 -19.76 -1.95 -12.18
C GLU A 58 -19.94 -1.04 -10.96
N PHE A 59 -19.52 0.21 -11.04
CA PHE A 59 -19.79 1.19 -10.00
C PHE A 59 -21.28 1.51 -9.85
N GLU A 60 -21.97 1.79 -10.96
CA GLU A 60 -23.42 2.04 -10.96
C GLU A 60 -24.20 0.86 -10.38
N LYS A 61 -23.80 -0.36 -10.71
CA LYS A 61 -24.34 -1.59 -10.12
C LYS A 61 -24.08 -1.66 -8.61
N TYR A 62 -22.87 -1.28 -8.18
CA TYR A 62 -22.48 -1.28 -6.78
C TYR A 62 -23.32 -0.31 -5.93
N ILE A 63 -23.56 0.90 -6.43
CA ILE A 63 -24.37 1.91 -5.72
C ILE A 63 -25.87 1.78 -5.97
N GLY A 64 -26.31 0.91 -6.89
CA GLY A 64 -27.72 0.66 -7.22
C GLY A 64 -28.41 1.79 -7.98
N GLN A 65 -27.65 2.67 -8.63
CA GLN A 65 -28.19 3.80 -9.39
C GLN A 65 -27.25 4.25 -10.50
N SER A 66 -27.80 4.88 -11.55
CA SER A 66 -27.01 5.46 -12.63
C SER A 66 -26.36 6.78 -12.21
N VAL A 67 -25.17 7.07 -12.73
CA VAL A 67 -24.42 8.32 -12.52
C VAL A 67 -24.51 9.17 -13.77
N ALA A 68 -25.44 10.13 -13.78
CA ALA A 68 -25.73 10.93 -14.98
C ALA A 68 -24.55 11.80 -15.42
N GLY A 69 -23.87 12.43 -14.48
CA GLY A 69 -22.71 13.30 -14.71
C GLY A 69 -21.35 12.60 -14.63
N PHE A 70 -21.26 11.30 -15.01
CA PHE A 70 -19.98 10.59 -15.00
C PHE A 70 -18.99 11.16 -16.03
N PRO A 71 -17.73 11.44 -15.70
CA PRO A 71 -17.09 11.24 -14.39
C PRO A 71 -17.17 12.43 -13.43
N ALA A 72 -17.79 13.56 -13.80
CA ALA A 72 -17.77 14.81 -13.03
C ALA A 72 -18.42 14.69 -11.63
N ASP A 73 -19.44 13.83 -11.50
CA ASP A 73 -20.09 13.53 -10.21
C ASP A 73 -19.18 12.75 -9.23
N ILE A 74 -18.02 12.32 -9.73
CA ILE A 74 -16.99 11.59 -8.98
C ILE A 74 -15.74 12.44 -8.85
N LEU A 75 -15.20 12.91 -9.99
CA LEU A 75 -13.95 13.66 -10.07
C LEU A 75 -14.09 14.79 -11.10
N PRO A 76 -13.97 16.06 -10.69
CA PRO A 76 -14.03 17.19 -11.61
C PRO A 76 -12.92 17.15 -12.66
N ALA A 77 -13.22 17.66 -13.85
CA ALA A 77 -12.24 17.71 -14.93
C ALA A 77 -10.98 18.50 -14.50
N GLY A 78 -9.82 17.91 -14.77
CA GLY A 78 -8.52 18.51 -14.43
C GLY A 78 -8.09 18.34 -12.97
N HIS A 79 -8.93 17.79 -12.09
CA HIS A 79 -8.52 17.46 -10.73
C HIS A 79 -7.73 16.15 -10.71
N THR A 80 -6.53 16.16 -10.16
CA THR A 80 -5.59 15.02 -10.25
C THR A 80 -5.14 14.45 -8.90
N SER A 81 -5.39 15.17 -7.80
CA SER A 81 -4.95 14.74 -6.47
C SER A 81 -5.77 15.41 -5.37
N GLY A 82 -5.87 14.72 -4.23
CA GLY A 82 -6.59 15.22 -3.06
C GLY A 82 -8.13 15.19 -3.20
N ILE A 83 -8.82 15.54 -2.15
CA ILE A 83 -10.29 15.61 -2.16
C ILE A 83 -10.74 16.96 -2.69
N PRO A 84 -11.51 17.03 -3.78
CA PRO A 84 -11.99 18.30 -4.31
C PRO A 84 -12.95 18.99 -3.35
N SER A 85 -13.01 20.32 -3.46
CA SER A 85 -13.97 21.13 -2.71
C SER A 85 -14.77 21.99 -3.70
N PRO A 86 -16.11 21.88 -3.74
CA PRO A 86 -16.94 20.95 -2.96
C PRO A 86 -16.69 19.48 -3.34
N VAL A 87 -16.96 18.57 -2.39
CA VAL A 87 -16.84 17.12 -2.64
C VAL A 87 -17.94 16.68 -3.59
N PRO A 88 -17.63 16.04 -4.73
CA PRO A 88 -18.62 15.52 -5.66
C PRO A 88 -19.54 14.48 -5.03
N VAL A 89 -20.78 14.42 -5.50
CA VAL A 89 -21.87 13.65 -4.87
C VAL A 89 -21.58 12.16 -4.72
N HIS A 90 -20.85 11.55 -5.66
CA HIS A 90 -20.53 10.13 -5.64
C HIS A 90 -19.08 9.81 -5.32
N MET A 91 -18.25 10.81 -5.01
CA MET A 91 -16.83 10.60 -4.79
C MET A 91 -16.53 9.61 -3.66
N LYS A 92 -17.16 9.79 -2.49
CA LYS A 92 -16.89 8.87 -1.35
C LYS A 92 -17.28 7.43 -1.66
N GLN A 93 -18.39 7.22 -2.37
CA GLN A 93 -18.83 5.89 -2.81
C GLN A 93 -17.89 5.31 -3.87
N TRP A 94 -17.30 6.16 -4.72
CA TRP A 94 -16.27 5.73 -5.69
C TRP A 94 -14.99 5.26 -5.00
N LEU A 95 -14.52 5.98 -3.98
CA LEU A 95 -13.36 5.55 -3.19
C LEU A 95 -13.63 4.22 -2.48
N GLU A 96 -14.82 4.06 -1.91
CA GLU A 96 -15.30 2.82 -1.30
C GLU A 96 -15.33 1.67 -2.32
N PHE A 97 -15.91 1.89 -3.50
CA PHE A 97 -15.97 0.90 -4.57
C PHE A 97 -14.58 0.45 -5.02
N ARG A 98 -13.65 1.38 -5.21
CA ARG A 98 -12.27 1.04 -5.58
C ARG A 98 -11.58 0.20 -4.50
N ALA A 99 -11.77 0.54 -3.23
CA ALA A 99 -11.26 -0.25 -2.12
C ALA A 99 -11.85 -1.67 -2.12
N LYS A 100 -13.16 -1.81 -2.41
CA LYS A 100 -13.80 -3.11 -2.59
C LYS A 100 -13.16 -3.93 -3.70
N VAL A 101 -12.93 -3.33 -4.87
CA VAL A 101 -12.33 -4.03 -6.01
C VAL A 101 -10.96 -4.62 -5.65
N ILE A 102 -10.12 -3.84 -4.96
CA ILE A 102 -8.80 -4.31 -4.55
C ILE A 102 -8.90 -5.35 -3.43
N HIS A 103 -9.79 -5.15 -2.44
CA HIS A 103 -10.04 -6.14 -1.40
C HIS A 103 -10.46 -7.50 -1.99
N ASP A 104 -11.45 -7.51 -2.89
CA ASP A 104 -11.94 -8.73 -3.51
C ASP A 104 -10.87 -9.43 -4.36
N PHE A 105 -9.98 -8.65 -5.01
CA PHE A 105 -8.82 -9.21 -5.71
C PHE A 105 -7.82 -9.83 -4.73
N MET A 106 -7.50 -9.18 -3.60
CA MET A 106 -6.59 -9.73 -2.59
C MET A 106 -7.11 -11.04 -1.99
N GLU A 107 -8.42 -11.13 -1.73
CA GLU A 107 -9.05 -12.37 -1.28
C GLU A 107 -8.88 -13.51 -2.29
N LYS A 108 -9.17 -13.25 -3.59
CA LYS A 108 -8.98 -14.22 -4.67
C LYS A 108 -7.51 -14.60 -4.86
N ALA A 109 -6.62 -13.64 -4.82
CA ALA A 109 -5.17 -13.86 -4.97
C ALA A 109 -4.64 -14.76 -3.84
N ARG A 110 -5.02 -14.46 -2.59
CA ARG A 110 -4.70 -15.31 -1.44
C ARG A 110 -5.23 -16.73 -1.61
N ALA A 111 -6.50 -16.86 -1.97
CA ALA A 111 -7.13 -18.15 -2.22
C ALA A 111 -6.40 -18.93 -3.33
N ALA A 112 -5.99 -18.27 -4.41
CA ALA A 112 -5.22 -18.88 -5.50
C ALA A 112 -3.89 -19.44 -5.01
N VAL A 113 -3.11 -18.67 -4.24
CA VAL A 113 -1.84 -19.14 -3.64
C VAL A 113 -2.07 -20.33 -2.70
N LYS A 114 -3.00 -20.19 -1.76
CA LYS A 114 -3.25 -21.20 -0.72
C LYS A 114 -3.86 -22.49 -1.29
N SER A 115 -4.53 -22.43 -2.42
CA SER A 115 -5.07 -23.63 -3.10
C SER A 115 -3.97 -24.53 -3.67
N VAL A 116 -2.81 -23.99 -3.99
CA VAL A 116 -1.65 -24.73 -4.53
C VAL A 116 -0.72 -25.14 -3.40
N ASN A 117 -0.33 -24.20 -2.55
CA ASN A 117 0.55 -24.46 -1.42
C ASN A 117 0.13 -23.64 -0.18
N PRO A 118 -0.56 -24.25 0.78
CA PRO A 118 -1.03 -23.57 2.00
C PRO A 118 0.10 -22.99 2.86
N SER A 119 1.33 -23.51 2.75
CA SER A 119 2.48 -23.05 3.54
C SER A 119 3.11 -21.76 3.02
N VAL A 120 2.93 -21.44 1.73
CA VAL A 120 3.45 -20.20 1.12
C VAL A 120 2.77 -19.01 1.76
N LYS A 121 3.55 -18.11 2.34
CA LYS A 121 3.03 -16.87 2.93
C LYS A 121 2.55 -15.92 1.83
N PHE A 122 1.41 -15.27 2.07
CA PHE A 122 0.85 -14.28 1.17
C PHE A 122 0.97 -12.90 1.81
N GLY A 123 1.61 -11.97 1.13
CA GLY A 123 1.87 -10.65 1.64
C GLY A 123 1.73 -9.54 0.61
N VAL A 124 1.82 -8.31 1.09
CA VAL A 124 1.71 -7.12 0.24
C VAL A 124 2.71 -6.05 0.69
N TYR A 125 3.22 -5.30 -0.28
CA TYR A 125 3.85 -4.01 -0.02
C TYR A 125 2.81 -2.90 -0.17
N VAL A 126 2.79 -1.96 0.79
CA VAL A 126 1.94 -0.76 0.76
C VAL A 126 2.68 0.46 1.30
N GLY A 127 2.33 1.65 0.81
CA GLY A 127 2.86 2.90 1.36
C GLY A 127 2.26 3.20 2.74
N GLY A 128 3.11 3.70 3.67
CA GLY A 128 2.69 4.08 5.01
C GLY A 128 1.73 5.28 5.06
N TRP A 129 1.66 6.08 4.00
CA TRP A 129 0.81 7.28 3.87
C TRP A 129 -0.66 6.94 3.63
N TYR A 130 -1.26 6.30 4.61
CA TYR A 130 -2.65 5.80 4.55
C TYR A 130 -3.67 6.90 4.27
N ALA A 131 -3.45 8.10 4.81
CA ALA A 131 -4.38 9.23 4.69
C ALA A 131 -4.70 9.61 3.24
N SER A 132 -3.79 9.35 2.30
CA SER A 132 -3.96 9.57 0.86
C SER A 132 -3.96 8.30 0.03
N TYR A 133 -3.86 7.11 0.64
CA TYR A 133 -3.77 5.85 -0.11
C TYR A 133 -5.07 5.46 -0.84
N TYR A 134 -6.17 6.16 -0.55
CA TYR A 134 -7.39 6.14 -1.36
C TYR A 134 -7.15 6.55 -2.81
N ASP A 135 -6.11 7.35 -3.09
CA ASP A 135 -5.74 7.79 -4.44
C ASP A 135 -5.49 6.61 -5.38
N VAL A 136 -5.01 5.52 -4.84
CA VAL A 136 -4.74 4.27 -5.57
C VAL A 136 -5.78 3.18 -5.30
N GLY A 137 -6.91 3.54 -4.68
CA GLY A 137 -8.04 2.65 -4.43
C GLY A 137 -7.76 1.51 -3.44
N VAL A 138 -6.95 1.77 -2.42
CA VAL A 138 -6.53 0.73 -1.47
C VAL A 138 -6.91 1.10 -0.04
N ASN A 139 -7.50 0.14 0.66
CA ASN A 139 -7.66 0.14 2.11
C ASN A 139 -6.86 -1.03 2.71
N TRP A 140 -5.63 -0.77 3.13
CA TRP A 140 -4.78 -1.81 3.71
C TRP A 140 -4.92 -1.97 5.23
N ALA A 141 -5.84 -1.24 5.87
CA ALA A 141 -6.11 -1.37 7.30
C ALA A 141 -6.87 -2.67 7.64
N SER A 142 -7.06 -2.93 8.92
CA SER A 142 -8.01 -3.95 9.40
C SER A 142 -9.44 -3.62 9.00
N PRO A 143 -10.31 -4.61 8.69
CA PRO A 143 -11.73 -4.39 8.51
C PRO A 143 -12.44 -3.88 9.79
N ASN A 144 -11.74 -3.89 10.93
CA ASN A 144 -12.22 -3.33 12.19
C ASN A 144 -11.76 -1.88 12.44
N TYR A 145 -10.89 -1.33 11.59
CA TYR A 145 -10.43 0.05 11.69
C TYR A 145 -11.43 1.02 11.05
N ASP A 146 -12.13 1.79 11.88
CA ASP A 146 -13.11 2.76 11.40
C ASP A 146 -12.46 4.00 10.78
N THR A 147 -12.09 3.87 9.49
CA THR A 147 -11.48 4.96 8.71
C THR A 147 -12.35 6.23 8.71
N SER A 148 -13.68 6.10 8.69
CA SER A 148 -14.60 7.24 8.61
C SER A 148 -14.61 8.10 9.88
N SER A 149 -14.18 7.56 11.01
CA SER A 149 -14.01 8.31 12.25
C SER A 149 -12.80 9.26 12.25
N LYS A 150 -11.85 9.02 11.37
CA LYS A 150 -10.59 9.77 11.26
C LYS A 150 -10.51 10.61 9.98
N PHE A 151 -11.15 10.16 8.91
CA PHE A 151 -11.03 10.76 7.58
C PHE A 151 -12.39 11.04 6.97
N SER A 152 -12.70 12.32 6.77
CA SER A 152 -13.99 12.78 6.24
C SER A 152 -14.30 12.32 4.80
N TRP A 153 -13.30 11.89 4.06
CA TRP A 153 -13.46 11.34 2.71
C TRP A 153 -14.00 9.90 2.70
N ALA A 154 -13.83 9.16 3.79
CA ALA A 154 -14.31 7.78 3.87
C ALA A 154 -15.81 7.70 4.21
N THR A 155 -16.49 6.69 3.67
CA THR A 155 -17.81 6.27 4.12
C THR A 155 -17.68 5.33 5.33
N LYS A 156 -18.76 5.08 6.05
CA LYS A 156 -18.78 4.08 7.12
C LYS A 156 -18.50 2.65 6.59
N LYS A 157 -18.91 2.35 5.37
CA LYS A 157 -18.69 1.05 4.74
C LYS A 157 -17.25 0.84 4.24
N TYR A 158 -16.46 1.91 4.09
CA TYR A 158 -15.08 1.82 3.60
C TYR A 158 -14.24 0.85 4.45
N MET A 159 -14.46 0.79 5.76
CA MET A 159 -13.76 -0.13 6.66
C MET A 159 -13.96 -1.61 6.27
N ASN A 160 -15.11 -1.99 5.73
CA ASN A 160 -15.40 -3.38 5.35
C ASN A 160 -14.48 -3.91 4.25
N TYR A 161 -13.75 -3.04 3.57
CA TYR A 161 -12.82 -3.34 2.50
C TYR A 161 -11.36 -3.18 2.92
N GLY A 162 -11.12 -3.12 4.22
CA GLY A 162 -9.80 -3.32 4.79
C GLY A 162 -9.37 -4.77 4.62
N TYR A 163 -8.08 -5.01 4.27
CA TYR A 163 -7.62 -6.36 3.94
C TYR A 163 -6.41 -6.84 4.76
N ALA A 164 -6.08 -6.17 5.86
CA ALA A 164 -4.94 -6.60 6.71
C ALA A 164 -5.07 -8.05 7.21
N ASP A 165 -6.29 -8.51 7.44
CA ASP A 165 -6.62 -9.88 7.89
C ASP A 165 -6.44 -10.96 6.79
N LEU A 166 -6.36 -10.55 5.54
CA LEU A 166 -6.04 -11.43 4.42
C LEU A 166 -4.53 -11.67 4.26
N MET A 167 -3.68 -10.91 4.95
CA MET A 167 -2.24 -10.94 4.79
C MET A 167 -1.56 -11.77 5.89
N ASP A 168 -0.63 -12.64 5.49
CA ASP A 168 0.30 -13.29 6.42
C ASP A 168 1.44 -12.34 6.83
N GLN A 169 1.78 -11.38 5.93
CA GLN A 169 2.84 -10.39 6.13
C GLN A 169 2.54 -9.10 5.36
N MET A 170 2.91 -7.95 5.92
CA MET A 170 2.81 -6.64 5.25
C MET A 170 4.13 -5.89 5.33
N LEU A 171 4.56 -5.32 4.20
CA LEU A 171 5.69 -4.40 4.12
C LEU A 171 5.14 -2.98 3.99
N ILE A 172 5.47 -2.14 4.96
CA ILE A 172 5.00 -0.75 5.05
C ILE A 172 6.11 0.19 4.60
N GLY A 173 5.93 0.84 3.47
CA GLY A 173 6.84 1.87 2.99
C GLY A 173 6.90 3.04 3.98
N ALA A 174 7.91 3.04 4.83
CA ALA A 174 8.21 4.14 5.75
C ALA A 174 9.10 5.18 5.03
N TYR A 175 8.63 5.65 3.85
CA TYR A 175 9.39 6.46 2.89
C TYR A 175 9.42 7.92 3.30
N ALA A 176 10.03 8.18 4.47
CA ALA A 176 10.31 9.52 4.95
C ALA A 176 11.74 9.93 4.60
N SER A 177 12.00 11.24 4.60
CA SER A 177 13.32 11.84 4.47
C SER A 177 14.32 11.23 5.47
N PRO A 178 15.61 11.11 5.12
CA PRO A 178 16.65 10.65 6.05
C PRO A 178 16.77 11.53 7.31
N THR A 179 16.31 12.77 7.27
CA THR A 179 16.25 13.66 8.44
C THR A 179 15.07 13.38 9.38
N ARG A 180 14.14 12.47 8.97
CA ARG A 180 12.88 12.19 9.68
C ARG A 180 12.75 10.72 10.08
N VAL A 181 13.75 10.18 10.76
CA VAL A 181 13.74 8.77 11.19
C VAL A 181 12.77 8.56 12.36
N TYR A 182 12.85 9.36 13.40
CA TYR A 182 12.05 9.22 14.61
C TYR A 182 10.86 10.18 14.65
N GLY A 183 9.75 9.73 15.24
CA GLY A 183 8.54 10.52 15.44
C GLY A 183 7.30 9.63 15.56
N THR A 184 6.14 10.24 15.81
CA THR A 184 4.87 9.53 16.02
C THR A 184 3.82 9.82 14.96
N THR A 185 4.13 10.67 13.99
CA THR A 185 3.21 11.08 12.91
C THR A 185 3.65 10.51 11.59
N GLU A 186 2.74 10.49 10.60
CA GLU A 186 3.09 10.23 9.20
C GLU A 186 4.27 11.13 8.76
N TRP A 187 5.02 10.65 7.76
CA TRP A 187 6.25 11.28 7.25
C TRP A 187 7.42 11.31 8.23
N THR A 188 7.37 10.43 9.25
CA THR A 188 8.55 9.94 9.97
C THR A 188 8.60 8.41 9.83
N MET A 189 9.79 7.80 9.74
CA MET A 189 9.90 6.35 9.52
C MET A 189 9.26 5.57 10.67
N GLN A 190 9.58 5.92 11.91
CA GLN A 190 8.98 5.33 13.09
C GLN A 190 7.46 5.57 13.14
N GLY A 191 7.00 6.78 12.82
CA GLY A 191 5.58 7.13 12.85
C GLY A 191 4.75 6.36 11.84
N PHE A 192 5.25 6.13 10.63
CA PHE A 192 4.60 5.23 9.66
C PHE A 192 4.40 3.83 10.22
N CYS A 193 5.42 3.28 10.89
CA CYS A 193 5.34 1.95 11.50
C CYS A 193 4.34 1.90 12.66
N LEU A 194 4.36 2.87 13.58
CA LEU A 194 3.42 2.98 14.70
C LEU A 194 1.97 3.06 14.21
N LEU A 195 1.72 3.93 13.22
CA LEU A 195 0.39 4.10 12.64
C LEU A 195 -0.05 2.87 11.83
N ALA A 196 0.89 2.14 11.22
CA ALA A 196 0.55 0.87 10.56
C ALA A 196 0.08 -0.18 11.57
N LYS A 197 0.75 -0.32 12.72
CA LYS A 197 0.31 -1.22 13.79
C LYS A 197 -1.06 -0.82 14.35
N GLU A 198 -1.31 0.49 14.56
CA GLU A 198 -2.62 1.00 14.98
C GLU A 198 -3.71 0.59 13.97
N ARG A 199 -3.48 0.83 12.68
CA ARG A 199 -4.47 0.61 11.62
C ARG A 199 -4.71 -0.86 11.30
N THR A 200 -3.70 -1.70 11.39
CA THR A 200 -3.85 -3.15 11.21
C THR A 200 -4.51 -3.83 12.40
N MET A 201 -4.49 -3.23 13.59
CA MET A 201 -5.15 -3.72 14.80
C MET A 201 -4.81 -5.19 15.12
N GLY A 202 -3.60 -5.64 14.77
CA GLY A 202 -3.16 -7.03 14.94
C GLY A 202 -3.78 -8.04 13.96
N ALA A 203 -4.55 -7.60 12.96
CA ALA A 203 -5.16 -8.48 11.97
C ALA A 203 -4.12 -9.17 11.07
N CYS A 204 -3.01 -8.49 10.77
CA CYS A 204 -1.85 -9.08 10.08
C CYS A 204 -0.81 -9.54 11.13
N PRO A 205 -0.38 -10.83 11.11
CA PRO A 205 0.57 -11.36 12.08
C PRO A 205 1.95 -10.71 12.06
N MET A 206 2.40 -10.23 10.90
CA MET A 206 3.70 -9.62 10.73
C MET A 206 3.61 -8.34 9.89
N VAL A 207 3.97 -7.22 10.49
CA VAL A 207 4.06 -5.91 9.84
C VAL A 207 5.51 -5.44 9.93
N ALA A 208 6.19 -5.30 8.80
CA ALA A 208 7.55 -4.78 8.73
C ALA A 208 7.56 -3.41 8.05
N GLY A 209 8.36 -2.48 8.56
CA GLY A 209 8.51 -1.16 7.97
C GLY A 209 9.93 -0.90 7.48
N GLY A 210 10.08 0.03 6.55
CA GLY A 210 11.41 0.40 6.08
C GLY A 210 11.45 1.52 5.07
N PRO A 211 12.62 2.17 4.92
CA PRO A 211 12.82 3.33 4.06
C PRO A 211 12.99 2.97 2.59
N ASP A 212 12.86 3.99 1.73
CA ASP A 212 13.31 4.00 0.35
C ASP A 212 14.59 4.84 0.24
N VAL A 213 15.73 4.19 0.25
CA VAL A 213 17.02 4.87 0.17
C VAL A 213 17.35 5.36 -1.24
N GLY A 214 16.65 4.84 -2.25
CA GLY A 214 16.87 5.21 -3.65
C GLY A 214 16.32 6.59 -4.03
N ASN A 215 15.37 7.11 -3.27
CA ASN A 215 14.73 8.40 -3.54
C ASN A 215 15.31 9.56 -2.70
N TRP A 216 16.20 9.30 -1.73
CA TRP A 216 16.73 10.36 -0.88
C TRP A 216 17.53 11.42 -1.64
N ASP A 217 18.40 11.01 -2.57
CA ASP A 217 19.18 11.92 -3.41
C ASP A 217 18.34 12.89 -4.24
N ALA A 218 17.14 12.44 -4.64
CA ALA A 218 16.27 13.23 -5.52
C ALA A 218 15.58 14.38 -4.80
N ASP A 219 15.16 14.14 -3.55
CA ASP A 219 14.24 15.02 -2.84
C ASP A 219 14.91 15.92 -1.80
N ASP A 220 15.93 15.45 -1.07
CA ASP A 220 16.40 16.10 0.15
C ASP A 220 17.82 16.66 0.08
N LYS A 221 18.65 16.25 -0.88
CA LYS A 221 20.05 16.69 -1.05
C LYS A 221 20.86 16.74 0.27
N VAL A 222 20.65 15.72 1.10
CA VAL A 222 21.40 15.61 2.35
C VAL A 222 22.80 15.01 2.11
N PRO A 223 23.78 15.30 2.97
CA PRO A 223 25.09 14.67 2.86
C PRO A 223 25.01 13.15 3.02
N GLN A 224 25.82 12.42 2.24
CA GLN A 224 25.91 10.94 2.29
C GLN A 224 26.08 10.40 3.72
N GLU A 225 26.82 11.12 4.56
CA GLU A 225 27.02 10.72 5.96
C GLU A 225 25.72 10.77 6.78
N GLU A 226 24.81 11.69 6.48
CA GLU A 226 23.49 11.76 7.12
C GLU A 226 22.59 10.62 6.65
N GLU A 227 22.60 10.30 5.37
CA GLU A 227 21.90 9.12 4.84
C GLU A 227 22.41 7.82 5.49
N ASN A 228 23.73 7.68 5.63
CA ASN A 228 24.35 6.55 6.28
C ASN A 228 23.88 6.40 7.75
N ARG A 229 23.83 7.50 8.49
CA ARG A 229 23.26 7.52 9.85
C ARG A 229 21.79 7.17 9.86
N ALA A 230 21.02 7.68 8.89
CA ALA A 230 19.61 7.40 8.78
C ALA A 230 19.32 5.91 8.49
N ILE A 231 20.11 5.27 7.62
CA ILE A 231 20.02 3.83 7.37
C ILE A 231 20.19 3.05 8.67
N THR A 232 21.25 3.31 9.42
CA THR A 232 21.50 2.65 10.71
C THR A 232 20.36 2.88 11.70
N ALA A 233 19.90 4.12 11.83
CA ALA A 233 18.85 4.51 12.77
C ALA A 233 17.47 3.95 12.39
N SER A 234 17.17 3.82 11.08
CA SER A 234 15.88 3.34 10.59
C SER A 234 15.59 1.89 11.02
N VAL A 235 16.63 1.05 11.15
CA VAL A 235 16.47 -0.33 11.62
C VAL A 235 15.83 -0.35 13.00
N ALA A 236 16.42 0.35 13.97
CA ALA A 236 15.89 0.42 15.33
C ALA A 236 14.52 1.12 15.37
N ALA A 237 14.36 2.22 14.61
CA ALA A 237 13.11 2.97 14.56
C ALA A 237 11.94 2.12 14.07
N CYS A 238 12.14 1.32 13.01
CA CYS A 238 11.08 0.47 12.46
C CYS A 238 10.83 -0.77 13.34
N ILE A 239 11.86 -1.50 13.76
CA ILE A 239 11.71 -2.72 14.57
C ILE A 239 11.05 -2.42 15.92
N ASN A 240 11.38 -1.29 16.56
CA ASN A 240 10.76 -0.91 17.83
C ASN A 240 9.30 -0.44 17.67
N ALA A 241 8.86 -0.14 16.47
CA ALA A 241 7.51 0.36 16.18
C ALA A 241 6.59 -0.69 15.53
N CYS A 242 7.17 -1.72 14.89
CA CYS A 242 6.45 -2.83 14.26
C CYS A 242 7.21 -4.16 14.45
N ASP A 243 6.88 -5.20 13.67
CA ASP A 243 7.38 -6.56 13.91
C ASP A 243 8.66 -6.89 13.13
N GLY A 244 9.11 -6.01 12.24
CA GLY A 244 10.26 -6.30 11.39
C GLY A 244 10.74 -5.10 10.59
N TYR A 245 11.78 -5.33 9.81
CA TYR A 245 12.42 -4.34 8.96
C TYR A 245 12.57 -4.84 7.52
N PHE A 246 12.37 -3.96 6.57
CA PHE A 246 12.81 -4.13 5.18
C PHE A 246 13.45 -2.83 4.70
N LEU A 247 14.12 -2.88 3.54
CA LEU A 247 14.72 -1.71 2.94
C LEU A 247 14.54 -1.78 1.41
N PHE A 248 14.09 -0.72 0.82
CA PHE A 248 14.05 -0.49 -0.61
C PHE A 248 15.12 0.54 -0.97
N ASP A 249 16.19 0.24 -1.77
CA ASP A 249 16.39 -1.08 -2.31
C ASP A 249 17.89 -1.48 -2.33
N MET A 250 18.12 -2.72 -2.62
CA MET A 250 19.44 -3.33 -2.66
C MET A 250 20.37 -2.70 -3.70
N ILE A 251 19.84 -2.23 -4.84
CA ILE A 251 20.65 -1.65 -5.92
C ILE A 251 21.30 -0.34 -5.44
N HIS A 252 20.54 0.50 -4.74
CA HIS A 252 21.04 1.78 -4.22
C HIS A 252 22.02 1.56 -3.08
N LEU A 253 21.76 0.62 -2.15
CA LEU A 253 22.71 0.24 -1.11
C LEU A 253 24.06 -0.22 -1.68
N LYS A 254 24.01 -1.05 -2.74
CA LYS A 254 25.21 -1.55 -3.41
C LYS A 254 25.97 -0.42 -4.10
N LYS A 255 25.25 0.47 -4.80
CA LYS A 255 25.85 1.60 -5.53
C LYS A 255 26.57 2.57 -4.61
N ALA A 256 26.00 2.83 -3.43
CA ALA A 256 26.54 3.76 -2.44
C ALA A 256 27.43 3.09 -1.37
N ASP A 257 27.68 1.79 -1.46
CA ASP A 257 28.47 0.98 -0.49
C ASP A 257 27.96 1.09 0.96
N GLN A 258 26.62 1.00 1.14
CA GLN A 258 25.96 1.27 2.40
C GLN A 258 25.59 0.03 3.23
N TRP A 259 25.98 -1.18 2.84
CA TRP A 259 25.63 -2.42 3.54
C TRP A 259 26.10 -2.48 4.99
N SER A 260 27.26 -1.90 5.29
CA SER A 260 27.82 -1.86 6.64
C SER A 260 26.92 -1.09 7.63
N TYR A 261 26.21 -0.08 7.16
CA TYR A 261 25.28 0.72 7.98
C TYR A 261 24.00 -0.05 8.32
N VAL A 262 23.48 -0.84 7.37
CA VAL A 262 22.37 -1.77 7.64
C VAL A 262 22.78 -2.79 8.69
N LYS A 263 23.96 -3.41 8.50
CA LYS A 263 24.50 -4.39 9.46
C LYS A 263 24.67 -3.77 10.86
N THR A 264 25.23 -2.57 10.95
CA THR A 264 25.39 -1.86 12.23
C THR A 264 24.04 -1.64 12.92
N GLY A 265 23.01 -1.26 12.17
CA GLY A 265 21.66 -1.12 12.69
C GLY A 265 21.09 -2.41 13.25
N ILE A 266 21.22 -3.52 12.48
CA ILE A 266 20.77 -4.85 12.89
C ILE A 266 21.51 -5.34 14.14
N ASP A 267 22.85 -5.25 14.16
CA ASP A 267 23.67 -5.65 15.31
C ASP A 267 23.31 -4.85 16.58
N GLY A 268 22.92 -3.57 16.41
CA GLY A 268 22.51 -2.71 17.51
C GLY A 268 21.16 -3.11 18.14
N VAL A 269 20.28 -3.75 17.38
CA VAL A 269 18.97 -4.26 17.87
C VAL A 269 19.13 -5.64 18.51
N ILE A 270 19.83 -6.57 17.83
CA ILE A 270 19.99 -7.98 18.29
C ILE A 270 20.79 -8.06 19.60
N LYS A 271 21.74 -7.15 19.85
CA LYS A 271 22.56 -7.17 21.06
C LYS A 271 21.85 -6.66 22.33
N LYS A 272 20.59 -6.29 22.26
CA LYS A 272 19.79 -5.80 23.38
C LYS A 272 18.96 -6.89 24.08
N ASP A 273 18.96 -8.10 23.52
CA ASP A 273 18.36 -9.30 24.11
C ASP A 273 19.44 -10.14 24.83
#